data_524144e8fe591c27a6716f0288ac71e2
#
_entry.id   524144e8fe591c27a6716f0288ac71e2
#
_cell.length_a   1.000
_cell.length_b   1.000
_cell.length_c   1.000
_cell.angle_alpha   90.00
_cell.angle_beta   90.00
_cell.angle_gamma   90.00
#
_symmetry.space_group_name_H-M   'P 1'
#
loop_
_entity.id
_entity.type
_entity.pdbx_description
1 polymer ?
#
loop_
_entity_poly.entity_id
_entity_poly.type
_entity_poly.pdbx_seq_one_letter_code
_entity_poly.pdbx_strand_id
1 'polypeptide(L)'
;MKNYLIQLIFLALFLSPNIKAATVSCNFMSGEAYSISSGAWIGTAGYEDIWDIFGEGLTLPMENSLLANLDSQEIFRAGETDKGTVYLVGGDMGVEGRLSTIDDGMLIIYSGFCSIGFG
;
A
#
# COMPACT_ATOMS: atom_id res chain seq x y z
N MET A 1 6.59 37.50 -28.71
CA MET A 1 7.07 37.66 -27.32
C MET A 1 6.20 36.91 -26.29
N LYS A 2 4.87 36.96 -26.43
CA LYS A 2 4.02 36.19 -25.48
C LYS A 2 4.20 34.69 -25.55
N ASN A 3 4.64 34.12 -26.67
CA ASN A 3 4.84 32.70 -26.85
C ASN A 3 6.04 32.16 -26.10
N TYR A 4 7.07 32.98 -25.86
CA TYR A 4 8.27 32.58 -25.14
C TYR A 4 8.03 32.43 -23.63
N LEU A 5 7.19 33.28 -23.05
CA LEU A 5 6.82 33.21 -21.65
C LEU A 5 6.00 31.96 -21.33
N ILE A 6 5.08 31.62 -22.24
CA ILE A 6 4.26 30.40 -22.09
C ILE A 6 5.12 29.15 -22.20
N GLN A 7 6.11 29.13 -23.12
CA GLN A 7 7.03 28.00 -23.26
C GLN A 7 7.96 27.83 -22.04
N LEU A 8 8.42 28.95 -21.46
CA LEU A 8 9.25 28.93 -20.25
C LEU A 8 8.48 28.39 -19.03
N ILE A 9 7.22 28.79 -18.88
CA ILE A 9 6.37 28.27 -17.80
C ILE A 9 6.09 26.79 -17.99
N PHE A 10 5.87 26.34 -19.22
CA PHE A 10 5.65 24.95 -19.54
C PHE A 10 6.89 24.08 -19.27
N LEU A 11 8.07 24.58 -19.62
CA LEU A 11 9.36 23.94 -19.33
C LEU A 11 9.62 23.86 -17.83
N ALA A 12 9.29 24.90 -17.07
CA ALA A 12 9.43 24.91 -15.62
C ALA A 12 8.52 23.87 -14.95
N LEU A 13 7.32 23.64 -15.48
CA LEU A 13 6.43 22.59 -15.00
C LEU A 13 6.97 21.18 -15.28
N PHE A 14 7.63 20.97 -16.43
CA PHE A 14 8.28 19.70 -16.74
C PHE A 14 9.59 19.47 -15.97
N LEU A 15 10.29 20.54 -15.61
CA LEU A 15 11.53 20.49 -14.87
C LEU A 15 11.33 20.60 -13.35
N SER A 16 10.07 20.79 -12.89
CA SER A 16 9.76 20.70 -11.46
C SER A 16 10.30 19.37 -10.93
N PRO A 17 11.04 19.37 -9.81
CA PRO A 17 11.57 18.14 -9.26
C PRO A 17 10.38 17.20 -9.04
N ASN A 18 10.27 16.22 -9.90
CA ASN A 18 9.31 15.16 -9.70
C ASN A 18 9.63 14.51 -8.37
N ILE A 19 8.72 14.65 -7.43
CA ILE A 19 8.71 13.78 -6.27
C ILE A 19 8.61 12.39 -6.87
N LYS A 20 9.74 11.68 -6.92
CA LYS A 20 9.75 10.32 -7.45
C LYS A 20 8.87 9.48 -6.53
N ALA A 21 7.66 9.19 -6.98
CA ALA A 21 6.78 8.30 -6.26
C ALA A 21 7.39 6.89 -6.29
N ALA A 22 7.62 6.33 -5.14
CA ALA A 22 7.95 4.92 -5.03
C ALA A 22 6.69 4.09 -5.29
N THR A 23 6.88 2.90 -5.82
CA THR A 23 5.80 1.93 -6.01
C THR A 23 5.97 0.81 -4.99
N VAL A 24 4.92 0.51 -4.25
CA VAL A 24 4.90 -0.59 -3.30
C VAL A 24 4.03 -1.69 -3.87
N SER A 25 4.62 -2.87 -4.02
CA SER A 25 3.91 -4.07 -4.49
C SER A 25 3.86 -5.08 -3.37
N CYS A 26 2.66 -5.48 -2.98
CA CYS A 26 2.44 -6.40 -1.86
C CYS A 26 1.79 -7.69 -2.33
N ASN A 27 2.30 -8.82 -1.84
CA ASN A 27 1.69 -10.13 -2.00
C ASN A 27 1.19 -10.60 -0.65
N PHE A 28 -0.12 -10.76 -0.54
CA PHE A 28 -0.75 -11.23 0.69
C PHE A 28 -0.84 -12.75 0.67
N MET A 29 -0.44 -13.40 1.75
CA MET A 29 -0.36 -14.85 1.84
C MET A 29 -1.30 -15.45 2.88
N SER A 30 -1.79 -14.63 3.80
CA SER A 30 -2.69 -15.08 4.84
C SER A 30 -3.68 -13.97 5.19
N GLY A 31 -4.81 -14.34 5.72
CA GLY A 31 -5.81 -13.40 6.20
C GLY A 31 -6.48 -13.91 7.45
N GLU A 32 -6.87 -13.00 8.33
CA GLU A 32 -7.57 -13.31 9.56
C GLU A 32 -8.83 -12.45 9.66
N ALA A 33 -9.94 -13.07 10.02
CA ALA A 33 -11.23 -12.42 10.12
C ALA A 33 -11.64 -12.27 11.59
N TYR A 34 -12.15 -11.10 11.91
CA TYR A 34 -12.65 -10.75 13.25
C TYR A 34 -14.08 -10.23 13.15
N SER A 35 -14.91 -10.57 14.12
CA SER A 35 -16.23 -9.97 14.25
C SER A 35 -16.10 -8.51 14.70
N ILE A 36 -16.73 -7.58 13.97
CA ILE A 36 -16.70 -6.17 14.37
C ILE A 36 -17.46 -5.95 15.66
N SER A 37 -18.59 -6.64 15.84
CA SER A 37 -19.44 -6.44 17.01
C SER A 37 -18.82 -6.94 18.32
N SER A 38 -18.06 -8.03 18.28
CA SER A 38 -17.46 -8.65 19.47
C SER A 38 -15.94 -8.53 19.55
N GLY A 39 -15.27 -8.20 18.43
CA GLY A 39 -13.83 -8.24 18.34
C GLY A 39 -13.21 -9.62 18.31
N ALA A 40 -14.05 -10.67 18.35
CA ALA A 40 -13.56 -12.04 18.41
C ALA A 40 -13.06 -12.52 17.05
N TRP A 41 -11.98 -13.29 17.08
CA TRP A 41 -11.46 -13.96 15.88
C TRP A 41 -12.45 -15.02 15.40
N ILE A 42 -12.69 -15.04 14.09
CA ILE A 42 -13.68 -15.95 13.47
C ILE A 42 -12.99 -17.09 12.71
N GLY A 43 -11.91 -16.78 12.00
CA GLY A 43 -11.24 -17.78 11.16
C GLY A 43 -10.14 -17.18 10.32
N THR A 44 -9.51 -18.03 9.50
CA THR A 44 -8.44 -17.64 8.58
C THR A 44 -8.93 -17.71 7.14
N ALA A 45 -8.40 -16.82 6.28
CA ALA A 45 -8.56 -16.93 4.83
C ALA A 45 -7.48 -17.84 4.26
N GLY A 46 -7.85 -18.75 3.38
CA GLY A 46 -6.92 -19.62 2.68
C GLY A 46 -6.18 -18.90 1.55
N TYR A 47 -5.09 -19.51 1.07
CA TYR A 47 -4.32 -18.96 -0.04
C TYR A 47 -5.18 -18.75 -1.30
N GLU A 48 -6.08 -19.69 -1.60
CA GLU A 48 -6.94 -19.59 -2.77
C GLU A 48 -7.88 -18.39 -2.68
N ASP A 49 -8.45 -18.14 -1.50
CA ASP A 49 -9.33 -16.98 -1.29
C ASP A 49 -8.59 -15.67 -1.52
N ILE A 50 -7.34 -15.60 -1.08
CA ILE A 50 -6.50 -14.43 -1.26
C ILE A 50 -6.12 -14.25 -2.73
N TRP A 51 -5.79 -15.32 -3.41
CA TRP A 51 -5.48 -15.31 -4.84
C TRP A 51 -6.66 -14.82 -5.68
N ASP A 52 -7.86 -15.28 -5.36
CA ASP A 52 -9.07 -14.86 -6.06
C ASP A 52 -9.35 -13.36 -5.89
N ILE A 53 -8.98 -12.79 -4.74
CA ILE A 53 -9.19 -11.37 -4.46
C ILE A 53 -8.08 -10.51 -5.08
N PHE A 54 -6.81 -10.89 -4.92
CA PHE A 54 -5.66 -10.05 -5.24
C PHE A 54 -4.86 -10.50 -6.47
N GLY A 55 -5.05 -11.74 -6.92
CA GLY A 55 -4.28 -12.27 -8.04
C GLY A 55 -2.78 -12.23 -7.76
N GLU A 56 -2.03 -11.48 -8.58
CA GLU A 56 -0.58 -11.38 -8.45
C GLU A 56 -0.13 -10.40 -7.36
N GLY A 57 -1.06 -9.75 -6.68
CA GLY A 57 -0.74 -8.79 -5.64
C GLY A 57 -1.35 -7.42 -5.87
N LEU A 58 -0.98 -6.49 -5.01
CA LEU A 58 -1.49 -5.14 -5.02
C LEU A 58 -0.33 -4.14 -5.16
N THR A 59 -0.45 -3.20 -6.09
CA THR A 59 0.54 -2.16 -6.32
C THR A 59 -0.05 -0.79 -6.01
N LEU A 60 0.69 0.00 -5.22
CA LEU A 60 0.28 1.34 -4.81
C LEU A 60 1.40 2.34 -5.07
N PRO A 61 1.09 3.53 -5.59
CA PRO A 61 2.05 4.63 -5.58
C PRO A 61 2.22 5.15 -4.15
N MET A 62 3.45 5.51 -3.78
CA MET A 62 3.78 5.96 -2.45
C MET A 62 4.81 7.08 -2.49
N GLU A 63 4.67 8.04 -1.60
CA GLU A 63 5.63 9.13 -1.47
C GLU A 63 6.93 8.65 -0.83
N ASN A 64 8.07 9.09 -1.36
CA ASN A 64 9.40 8.69 -0.86
C ASN A 64 9.65 9.11 0.59
N SER A 65 9.05 10.22 1.03
CA SER A 65 9.23 10.71 2.40
C SER A 65 8.69 9.73 3.46
N LEU A 66 7.70 8.94 3.12
CA LEU A 66 7.15 7.94 4.02
C LEU A 66 8.05 6.71 4.16
N LEU A 67 8.83 6.41 3.13
CA LEU A 67 9.71 5.24 3.10
C LEU A 67 10.94 5.37 4.02
N ALA A 68 11.40 6.60 4.25
CA ALA A 68 12.56 6.86 5.11
C ALA A 68 12.35 6.43 6.56
N ASN A 69 11.10 6.27 6.98
CA ASN A 69 10.75 5.93 8.36
C ASN A 69 10.43 4.45 8.57
N LEU A 70 10.52 3.61 7.53
CA LEU A 70 10.21 2.18 7.65
C LEU A 70 11.18 1.42 8.57
N ASP A 71 12.37 1.96 8.79
CA ASP A 71 13.36 1.36 9.69
C ASP A 71 12.97 1.43 11.16
N SER A 72 11.97 2.23 11.53
CA SER A 72 11.58 2.44 12.93
C SER A 72 10.62 1.38 13.48
N GLN A 73 10.26 0.39 12.70
CA GLN A 73 9.28 -0.67 13.04
C GLN A 73 7.87 -0.13 13.35
N GLU A 74 7.59 1.10 12.96
CA GLU A 74 6.26 1.66 13.10
C GLU A 74 5.36 1.22 11.94
N ILE A 75 4.05 1.26 12.17
CA ILE A 75 3.06 0.94 11.16
C ILE A 75 2.72 2.20 10.39
N PHE A 76 2.88 2.16 9.07
CA PHE A 76 2.56 3.27 8.17
C PHE A 76 1.36 2.95 7.30
N ARG A 77 0.47 3.92 7.19
CA ARG A 77 -0.60 3.83 6.22
C ARG A 77 -0.04 4.13 4.84
N ALA A 78 0.00 3.13 3.97
CA ALA A 78 0.50 3.28 2.61
C ALA A 78 -0.53 3.90 1.67
N GLY A 79 -1.80 3.54 1.82
CA GLY A 79 -2.85 4.09 0.98
C GLY A 79 -4.17 3.34 1.11
N GLU A 80 -5.17 3.84 0.39
CA GLU A 80 -6.48 3.20 0.30
C GLU A 80 -6.69 2.63 -1.10
N THR A 81 -7.34 1.49 -1.16
CA THR A 81 -7.73 0.82 -2.39
C THR A 81 -9.23 0.55 -2.36
N ASP A 82 -9.76 0.12 -3.48
CA ASP A 82 -11.14 -0.35 -3.58
C ASP A 82 -11.41 -1.57 -2.65
N LYS A 83 -10.36 -2.25 -2.22
CA LYS A 83 -10.45 -3.43 -1.35
C LYS A 83 -10.22 -3.14 0.13
N GLY A 84 -9.67 -1.98 0.45
CA GLY A 84 -9.42 -1.59 1.83
C GLY A 84 -8.18 -0.71 1.99
N THR A 85 -7.71 -0.59 3.22
CA THR A 85 -6.55 0.24 3.56
C THR A 85 -5.30 -0.62 3.72
N VAL A 86 -4.23 -0.19 3.08
CA VAL A 86 -2.93 -0.87 3.13
C VAL A 86 -2.03 -0.17 4.13
N TYR A 87 -1.40 -0.96 4.97
CA TYR A 87 -0.40 -0.54 5.94
C TYR A 87 0.92 -1.26 5.66
N LEU A 88 2.02 -0.59 5.93
CA LEU A 88 3.36 -1.15 5.83
C LEU A 88 4.02 -1.19 7.20
N VAL A 89 4.76 -2.25 7.45
CA VAL A 89 5.56 -2.43 8.66
C VAL A 89 6.96 -2.86 8.26
N GLY A 90 7.97 -2.15 8.74
CA GLY A 90 9.36 -2.59 8.58
C GLY A 90 9.65 -3.79 9.47
N GLY A 91 10.26 -4.82 8.93
CA GLY A 91 10.60 -6.04 9.65
C GLY A 91 12.03 -6.49 9.35
N ASP A 92 12.51 -7.48 10.12
CA ASP A 92 13.86 -8.03 9.97
C ASP A 92 14.09 -8.71 8.60
N MET A 93 13.02 -9.21 8.00
CA MET A 93 13.06 -9.88 6.69
C MET A 93 12.58 -9.00 5.53
N GLY A 94 12.45 -7.71 5.75
CA GLY A 94 11.98 -6.75 4.74
C GLY A 94 10.70 -6.04 5.16
N VAL A 95 9.97 -5.52 4.19
CA VAL A 95 8.74 -4.78 4.43
C VAL A 95 7.56 -5.74 4.44
N GLU A 96 6.78 -5.71 5.51
CA GLU A 96 5.54 -6.46 5.61
C GLU A 96 4.36 -5.57 5.28
N GLY A 97 3.36 -6.14 4.60
CA GLY A 97 2.11 -5.46 4.28
C GLY A 97 0.96 -6.01 5.09
N ARG A 98 0.04 -5.11 5.41
CA ARG A 98 -1.25 -5.46 6.00
C ARG A 98 -2.34 -4.74 5.21
N LEU A 99 -3.36 -5.47 4.83
CA LEU A 99 -4.55 -4.88 4.22
C LEU A 99 -5.74 -5.13 5.13
N SER A 100 -6.39 -4.06 5.57
CA SER A 100 -7.61 -4.16 6.33
C SER A 100 -8.82 -3.88 5.44
N THR A 101 -9.78 -4.79 5.45
CA THR A 101 -11.04 -4.63 4.73
C THR A 101 -12.20 -4.98 5.64
N ILE A 102 -13.35 -4.38 5.37
CA ILE A 102 -14.60 -4.69 6.08
C ILE A 102 -15.55 -5.34 5.09
N ASP A 103 -16.01 -6.53 5.42
CA ASP A 103 -16.95 -7.29 4.60
C ASP A 103 -17.93 -8.03 5.50
N ASP A 104 -19.21 -7.78 5.27
CA ASP A 104 -20.32 -8.47 5.95
C ASP A 104 -20.16 -8.54 7.48
N GLY A 105 -19.89 -7.40 8.11
CA GLY A 105 -19.74 -7.30 9.57
C GLY A 105 -18.43 -7.88 10.11
N MET A 106 -17.49 -8.21 9.23
CA MET A 106 -16.16 -8.73 9.60
C MET A 106 -15.08 -7.73 9.25
N LEU A 107 -14.10 -7.61 10.14
CA LEU A 107 -12.82 -6.96 9.83
C LEU A 107 -11.85 -8.06 9.40
N ILE A 108 -11.37 -8.00 8.17
CA ILE A 108 -10.42 -8.97 7.64
C ILE A 108 -9.08 -8.27 7.49
N ILE A 109 -8.03 -8.86 8.04
CA ILE A 109 -6.66 -8.36 7.93
C ILE A 109 -5.85 -9.37 7.15
N TYR A 110 -5.46 -8.98 5.94
CA TYR A 110 -4.55 -9.78 5.11
C TYR A 110 -3.12 -9.37 5.40
N SER A 111 -2.23 -10.35 5.44
CA SER A 111 -0.81 -10.18 5.74
C SER A 111 0.06 -10.75 4.64
N GLY A 112 1.15 -10.08 4.35
CA GLY A 112 2.09 -10.54 3.33
C GLY A 112 3.35 -9.72 3.33
N PHE A 113 4.14 -9.88 2.27
CA PHE A 113 5.38 -9.15 2.06
C PHE A 113 5.24 -8.16 0.92
N CYS A 114 5.91 -7.03 1.06
CA CYS A 114 5.91 -5.98 0.07
C CYS A 114 7.32 -5.72 -0.44
N SER A 115 7.41 -5.34 -1.70
CA SER A 115 8.63 -4.83 -2.32
C SER A 115 8.43 -3.38 -2.71
N ILE A 116 9.50 -2.59 -2.61
CA ILE A 116 9.47 -1.17 -2.92
C ILE A 116 10.32 -0.94 -4.15
N GLY A 117 9.71 -0.38 -5.19
CA GLY A 117 10.39 0.01 -6.42
C GLY A 117 10.47 1.53 -6.51
N PHE A 118 11.65 2.01 -6.89
CA PHE A 118 11.89 3.42 -7.18
C PHE A 118 12.01 3.58 -8.70
N GLY A 119 11.12 4.35 -9.28
CA GLY A 119 11.18 4.51 -10.72
C GLY A 119 10.43 5.72 -11.24
#